data_bdef0c791302bcdc978a1dda03b1f16f
#
_entry.id   bdef0c791302bcdc978a1dda03b1f16f
#
_cell.length_a   1.000
_cell.length_b   1.000
_cell.length_c   1.000
_cell.angle_alpha   90.00
_cell.angle_beta   90.00
_cell.angle_gamma   90.00
#
_symmetry.space_group_name_H-M   'P 1'
#
loop_
_entity.id
_entity.type
_entity.pdbx_description
1 polymer ?
#
loop_
_entity_poly.entity_id
_entity_poly.type
_entity_poly.pdbx_seq_one_letter_code
_entity_poly.pdbx_strand_id
1 'polypeptide(L)'
;MGISWSAMRRILERENICDSLKGRIQYFATRYSKSHDQEGRVAIRLDGKEVFKSCFYDWDRKRDEAWDEINTEAGRKTSYLESGEQMELGALNRGGFDQYAFYAAFHTYQNSSIDESLISPDPVVRLFAIMDRRVGKRRLQTLT
;
A
#
# COMPACT_ATOMS: atom_id res chain seq x y z
N MET A 1 -8.18 13.95 -11.23
CA MET A 1 -6.83 13.75 -11.73
C MET A 1 -5.89 13.40 -10.61
N GLY A 2 -5.11 12.38 -10.81
CA GLY A 2 -4.20 11.91 -9.80
C GLY A 2 -2.93 12.74 -9.72
N ILE A 3 -2.26 12.64 -8.60
CA ILE A 3 -0.95 13.22 -8.39
C ILE A 3 0.08 12.40 -9.18
N SER A 4 1.18 13.02 -9.63
CA SER A 4 2.26 12.29 -10.28
C SER A 4 3.02 11.42 -9.27
N TRP A 5 3.68 10.37 -9.76
CA TRP A 5 4.49 9.49 -8.91
C TRP A 5 5.60 10.28 -8.21
N SER A 6 6.27 11.17 -8.93
CA SER A 6 7.35 11.99 -8.36
C SER A 6 6.85 12.92 -7.25
N ALA A 7 5.68 13.51 -7.43
CA ALA A 7 5.09 14.40 -6.42
C ALA A 7 4.67 13.61 -5.18
N MET A 8 4.08 12.44 -5.36
CA MET A 8 3.70 11.56 -4.27
C MET A 8 4.94 11.13 -3.46
N ARG A 9 6.01 10.74 -4.14
CA ARG A 9 7.27 10.38 -3.49
C ARG A 9 7.83 11.53 -2.66
N ARG A 10 7.82 12.74 -3.22
CA ARG A 10 8.32 13.92 -2.51
C ARG A 10 7.56 14.14 -1.20
N ILE A 11 6.24 14.02 -1.25
CA ILE A 11 5.41 14.19 -0.05
C ILE A 11 5.70 13.10 0.97
N LEU A 12 5.70 11.84 0.54
CA LEU A 12 5.88 10.70 1.46
C LEU A 12 7.31 10.58 1.99
N GLU A 13 8.31 10.88 1.15
CA GLU A 13 9.71 10.67 1.50
C GLU A 13 10.36 11.87 2.18
N ARG A 14 9.81 13.08 1.99
CA ARG A 14 10.47 14.31 2.44
C ARG A 14 9.57 15.22 3.28
N GLU A 15 8.33 15.45 2.85
CA GLU A 15 7.47 16.46 3.49
C GLU A 15 6.75 15.94 4.72
N ASN A 16 6.21 14.73 4.64
CA ASN A 16 5.39 14.17 5.71
C ASN A 16 6.12 13.17 6.61
N ILE A 17 7.30 12.74 6.22
CA ILE A 17 8.02 11.70 6.94
C ILE A 17 8.60 12.21 8.25
N CYS A 18 8.67 11.36 9.27
CA CYS A 18 9.30 11.70 10.54
C CYS A 18 10.81 11.88 10.38
N ASP A 19 11.42 12.67 11.27
CA ASP A 19 12.83 13.04 11.16
C ASP A 19 13.77 11.83 11.16
N SER A 20 13.46 10.81 11.95
CA SER A 20 14.32 9.63 12.07
C SER A 20 14.39 8.79 10.80
N LEU A 21 13.40 8.91 9.93
CA LEU A 21 13.35 8.16 8.67
C LEU A 21 13.69 9.01 7.43
N LYS A 22 13.85 10.32 7.62
CA LYS A 22 14.10 11.23 6.51
C LYS A 22 15.39 10.84 5.78
N GLY A 23 15.29 10.68 4.46
CA GLY A 23 16.41 10.25 3.63
C GLY A 23 16.67 8.75 3.64
N ARG A 24 15.93 7.98 4.43
CA ARG A 24 16.12 6.55 4.57
C ARG A 24 15.05 5.71 3.86
N ILE A 25 13.87 6.30 3.61
CA ILE A 25 12.74 5.63 2.95
C ILE A 25 12.68 6.05 1.49
N GLN A 26 12.54 5.08 0.59
CA GLN A 26 12.36 5.33 -0.83
C GLN A 26 11.24 4.44 -1.36
N TYR A 27 10.26 5.06 -2.01
CA TYR A 27 9.22 4.36 -2.74
C TYR A 27 9.69 4.16 -4.17
N PHE A 28 9.54 2.96 -4.67
CA PHE A 28 10.04 2.58 -5.98
C PHE A 28 8.93 1.91 -6.77
N ALA A 29 8.79 2.31 -8.04
CA ALA A 29 7.88 1.66 -8.97
C ALA A 29 8.51 1.70 -10.35
N THR A 30 8.32 0.64 -11.09
CA THR A 30 8.84 0.54 -12.44
C THR A 30 7.87 -0.24 -13.32
N ARG A 31 7.84 0.11 -14.59
CA ARG A 31 7.14 -0.63 -15.64
C ARG A 31 8.15 -1.06 -16.68
N TYR A 32 8.33 -2.37 -16.78
CA TYR A 32 9.23 -2.92 -17.78
C TYR A 32 8.43 -3.81 -18.73
N SER A 33 8.54 -3.53 -20.01
CA SER A 33 7.96 -4.40 -21.03
C SER A 33 8.53 -5.82 -20.99
N LYS A 34 9.70 -5.97 -20.38
CA LYS A 34 10.40 -7.25 -20.27
C LYS A 34 10.13 -7.98 -18.95
N SER A 35 9.37 -7.39 -18.02
CA SER A 35 8.99 -8.10 -16.80
C SER A 35 7.96 -9.16 -17.14
N HIS A 36 7.86 -10.19 -16.31
CA HIS A 36 6.95 -11.32 -16.58
C HIS A 36 5.48 -10.91 -16.64
N ASP A 37 5.10 -9.84 -15.98
CA ASP A 37 3.72 -9.34 -15.96
C ASP A 37 3.52 -8.07 -16.80
N GLN A 38 4.61 -7.50 -17.32
CA GLN A 38 4.61 -6.29 -18.14
C GLN A 38 4.07 -5.04 -17.45
N GLU A 39 3.70 -5.16 -16.17
CA GLU A 39 3.20 -4.04 -15.36
C GLU A 39 4.25 -3.50 -14.41
N GLY A 40 5.41 -4.18 -14.34
CA GLY A 40 6.50 -3.77 -13.49
C GLY A 40 6.33 -4.20 -12.05
N ARG A 41 7.11 -3.60 -11.19
CA ARG A 41 7.12 -3.96 -9.78
C ARG A 41 7.16 -2.71 -8.92
N VAL A 42 6.77 -2.88 -7.66
CA VAL A 42 6.79 -1.82 -6.66
C VAL A 42 7.56 -2.29 -5.43
N ALA A 43 8.16 -1.35 -4.72
CA ALA A 43 8.90 -1.66 -3.50
C ALA A 43 8.95 -0.44 -2.59
N ILE A 44 9.17 -0.72 -1.32
CA ILE A 44 9.53 0.30 -0.33
C ILE A 44 10.90 -0.09 0.20
N ARG A 45 11.86 0.82 0.09
CA ARG A 45 13.24 0.60 0.52
C ARG A 45 13.52 1.37 1.80
N LEU A 46 14.20 0.70 2.72
CA LEU A 46 14.74 1.31 3.94
C LEU A 46 16.25 1.14 3.88
N ASP A 47 16.97 2.26 3.88
CA ASP A 47 18.44 2.28 3.78
C ASP A 47 18.95 1.50 2.57
N GLY A 48 18.23 1.61 1.45
CA GLY A 48 18.61 0.97 0.20
C GLY A 48 18.18 -0.49 0.06
N LYS A 49 17.57 -1.08 1.08
CA LYS A 49 17.11 -2.47 1.06
C LYS A 49 15.59 -2.51 0.90
N GLU A 50 15.12 -3.38 0.03
CA GLU A 50 13.69 -3.57 -0.18
C GLU A 50 13.09 -4.34 1.00
N VAL A 51 12.31 -3.64 1.82
CA VAL A 51 11.62 -4.26 2.97
C VAL A 51 10.23 -4.73 2.61
N PHE A 52 9.61 -4.10 1.62
CA PHE A 52 8.34 -4.53 1.04
C PHE A 52 8.49 -4.49 -0.47
N LYS A 53 8.04 -5.54 -1.14
CA LYS A 53 8.09 -5.60 -2.60
C LYS A 53 6.97 -6.47 -3.14
N SER A 54 6.47 -6.11 -4.31
CA SER A 54 5.43 -6.87 -5.00
C SER A 54 5.45 -6.49 -6.49
N CYS A 55 4.72 -7.23 -7.29
CA CYS A 55 4.51 -6.92 -8.69
C CYS A 55 3.04 -7.16 -9.04
N PHE A 56 2.63 -6.71 -10.22
CA PHE A 56 1.26 -6.88 -10.68
C PHE A 56 0.82 -8.35 -10.64
N TYR A 57 1.68 -9.25 -11.05
CA TYR A 57 1.38 -10.69 -11.08
C TYR A 57 1.10 -11.23 -9.67
N ASP A 58 1.93 -10.88 -8.69
CA ASP A 58 1.74 -11.30 -7.29
C ASP A 58 0.45 -10.71 -6.71
N TRP A 59 0.18 -9.45 -7.01
CA TRP A 59 -1.03 -8.77 -6.56
C TRP A 59 -2.28 -9.45 -7.13
N ASP A 60 -2.28 -9.73 -8.44
CA ASP A 60 -3.42 -10.36 -9.11
C ASP A 60 -3.67 -11.77 -8.55
N ARG A 61 -2.62 -12.54 -8.35
CA ARG A 61 -2.72 -13.89 -7.76
C ARG A 61 -3.30 -13.84 -6.35
N LYS A 62 -2.86 -12.89 -5.55
CA LYS A 62 -3.34 -12.75 -4.17
C LYS A 62 -4.78 -12.23 -4.12
N ARG A 63 -5.20 -11.43 -5.09
CA ARG A 63 -6.61 -11.07 -5.23
C ARG A 63 -7.47 -12.29 -5.51
N ASP A 64 -7.02 -13.18 -6.38
CA ASP A 64 -7.74 -14.41 -6.69
C ASP A 64 -7.83 -15.33 -5.47
N GLU A 65 -6.77 -15.45 -4.70
CA GLU A 65 -6.78 -16.21 -3.43
C GLU A 65 -7.82 -15.63 -2.46
N ALA A 66 -7.87 -14.31 -2.35
CA ALA A 66 -8.85 -13.63 -1.51
C ALA A 66 -10.28 -13.88 -2.01
N TRP A 67 -10.47 -13.87 -3.31
CA TRP A 67 -11.77 -14.11 -3.92
C TRP A 67 -12.27 -15.54 -3.66
N ASP A 68 -11.37 -16.52 -3.77
CA ASP A 68 -11.69 -17.91 -3.47
C ASP A 68 -12.18 -18.07 -2.02
N GLU A 69 -11.51 -17.39 -1.10
CA GLU A 69 -11.88 -17.41 0.31
C GLU A 69 -13.25 -16.75 0.53
N ILE A 70 -13.50 -15.61 -0.09
CA ILE A 70 -14.79 -14.91 -0.02
C ILE A 70 -15.90 -15.80 -0.56
N ASN A 71 -15.65 -16.45 -1.70
CA ASN A 71 -16.64 -17.36 -2.32
C ASN A 71 -16.92 -18.58 -1.44
N THR A 72 -15.91 -19.11 -0.79
CA THR A 72 -16.06 -20.25 0.12
C THR A 72 -16.95 -19.87 1.30
N GLU A 73 -16.73 -18.71 1.90
CA GLU A 73 -17.54 -18.23 3.01
C GLU A 73 -18.98 -17.94 2.59
N ALA A 74 -19.17 -17.39 1.38
CA ALA A 74 -20.49 -17.08 0.84
C ALA A 74 -21.25 -18.34 0.41
N GLY A 75 -20.56 -19.45 0.17
CA GLY A 75 -21.17 -20.67 -0.35
C GLY A 75 -21.57 -20.58 -1.82
N ARG A 76 -21.05 -19.58 -2.55
CA ARG A 76 -21.35 -19.37 -3.97
C ARG A 76 -20.25 -18.49 -4.59
N LYS A 77 -20.21 -18.46 -5.94
CA LYS A 77 -19.31 -17.58 -6.65
C LYS A 77 -19.89 -16.15 -6.65
N THR A 78 -19.17 -15.21 -6.05
CA THR A 78 -19.52 -13.79 -6.05
C THR A 78 -18.98 -13.10 -7.30
N SER A 79 -19.54 -11.96 -7.67
CA SER A 79 -19.04 -11.17 -8.81
C SER A 79 -17.89 -10.25 -8.34
N TYR A 80 -17.10 -9.78 -9.30
CA TYR A 80 -16.08 -8.78 -9.02
C TYR A 80 -16.69 -7.48 -8.49
N LEU A 81 -17.89 -7.11 -8.97
CA LEU A 81 -18.56 -5.91 -8.51
C LEU A 81 -18.93 -6.01 -7.03
N GLU A 82 -19.37 -7.18 -6.61
CA GLU A 82 -19.82 -7.47 -5.27
C GLU A 82 -18.65 -7.58 -4.27
N SER A 83 -17.52 -8.18 -4.70
CA SER A 83 -16.41 -8.56 -3.83
C SER A 83 -15.13 -7.77 -4.06
N GLY A 84 -15.11 -6.84 -5.02
CA GLY A 84 -13.88 -6.18 -5.46
C GLY A 84 -13.12 -5.48 -4.34
N GLU A 85 -13.82 -4.76 -3.45
CA GLU A 85 -13.18 -4.06 -2.34
C GLU A 85 -12.53 -5.03 -1.36
N GLN A 86 -13.24 -6.11 -1.01
CA GLN A 86 -12.72 -7.12 -0.11
C GLN A 86 -11.55 -7.89 -0.73
N MET A 87 -11.58 -8.10 -2.06
CA MET A 87 -10.49 -8.73 -2.78
C MET A 87 -9.22 -7.87 -2.74
N GLU A 88 -9.37 -6.56 -2.90
CA GLU A 88 -8.24 -5.62 -2.81
C GLU A 88 -7.62 -5.65 -1.42
N LEU A 89 -8.43 -5.53 -0.38
CA LEU A 89 -7.95 -5.58 0.99
C LEU A 89 -7.32 -6.94 1.31
N GLY A 90 -7.90 -8.01 0.79
CA GLY A 90 -7.36 -9.36 0.95
C GLY A 90 -5.98 -9.51 0.32
N ALA A 91 -5.77 -8.94 -0.87
CA ALA A 91 -4.46 -8.94 -1.54
C ALA A 91 -3.45 -8.15 -0.72
N LEU A 92 -3.81 -6.95 -0.27
CA LEU A 92 -2.94 -6.09 0.53
C LEU A 92 -2.53 -6.78 1.83
N ASN A 93 -3.47 -7.45 2.51
CA ASN A 93 -3.18 -8.17 3.75
C ASN A 93 -2.30 -9.40 3.54
N ARG A 94 -2.24 -9.91 2.32
CA ARG A 94 -1.34 -11.00 1.93
C ARG A 94 -0.01 -10.51 1.39
N GLY A 95 0.23 -9.19 1.41
CA GLY A 95 1.46 -8.58 0.93
C GLY A 95 1.53 -8.39 -0.58
N GLY A 96 0.39 -8.50 -1.27
CA GLY A 96 0.30 -8.24 -2.70
C GLY A 96 -0.18 -6.82 -2.97
N PHE A 97 0.59 -6.05 -3.73
CA PHE A 97 0.24 -4.68 -4.08
C PHE A 97 0.91 -4.30 -5.40
N ASP A 98 0.39 -3.25 -6.02
CA ASP A 98 0.94 -2.70 -7.25
C ASP A 98 1.05 -1.17 -7.11
N GLN A 99 1.44 -0.50 -8.18
CA GLN A 99 1.56 0.95 -8.18
C GLN A 99 0.23 1.64 -7.88
N TYR A 100 -0.87 1.08 -8.36
CA TYR A 100 -2.20 1.65 -8.12
C TYR A 100 -2.61 1.55 -6.66
N ALA A 101 -2.16 0.53 -5.96
CA ALA A 101 -2.39 0.40 -4.51
C ALA A 101 -1.77 1.57 -3.74
N PHE A 102 -0.58 2.02 -4.15
CA PHE A 102 0.04 3.20 -3.57
C PHE A 102 -0.75 4.47 -3.84
N TYR A 103 -1.23 4.66 -5.08
CA TYR A 103 -2.04 5.84 -5.42
C TYR A 103 -3.36 5.85 -4.63
N ALA A 104 -4.04 4.73 -4.56
CA ALA A 104 -5.30 4.61 -3.82
C ALA A 104 -5.09 4.89 -2.33
N ALA A 105 -4.05 4.31 -1.75
CA ALA A 105 -3.71 4.53 -0.33
C ALA A 105 -3.32 5.98 -0.08
N PHE A 106 -2.55 6.59 -0.98
CA PHE A 106 -2.14 7.98 -0.85
C PHE A 106 -3.35 8.92 -0.88
N HIS A 107 -4.29 8.67 -1.78
CA HIS A 107 -5.52 9.46 -1.84
C HIS A 107 -6.29 9.40 -0.52
N THR A 108 -6.47 8.20 0.03
CA THR A 108 -7.13 8.01 1.32
C THR A 108 -6.38 8.72 2.45
N TYR A 109 -5.06 8.55 2.50
CA TYR A 109 -4.19 9.16 3.50
C TYR A 109 -4.27 10.69 3.46
N GLN A 110 -4.26 11.28 2.25
CA GLN A 110 -4.34 12.73 2.07
C GLN A 110 -5.70 13.31 2.50
N ASN A 111 -6.75 12.53 2.37
CA ASN A 111 -8.12 12.97 2.67
C ASN A 111 -8.63 12.50 4.04
N SER A 112 -7.75 11.93 4.86
CA SER A 112 -8.08 11.46 6.20
C SER A 112 -7.24 12.18 7.24
N SER A 113 -7.73 12.24 8.47
CA SER A 113 -6.90 12.67 9.59
C SER A 113 -5.82 11.63 9.86
N ILE A 114 -4.78 12.03 10.59
CA ILE A 114 -3.74 11.07 10.99
C ILE A 114 -4.33 9.95 11.86
N ASP A 115 -5.29 10.28 12.71
CA ASP A 115 -5.96 9.30 13.55
C ASP A 115 -6.72 8.27 12.73
N GLU A 116 -7.47 8.72 11.73
CA GLU A 116 -8.18 7.84 10.80
C GLU A 116 -7.23 6.96 10.01
N SER A 117 -6.12 7.53 9.55
CA SER A 117 -5.11 6.79 8.78
C SER A 117 -4.45 5.68 9.61
N LEU A 118 -4.21 5.93 10.90
CA LEU A 118 -3.59 4.94 11.79
C LEU A 118 -4.47 3.71 12.02
N ILE A 119 -5.78 3.83 11.84
CA ILE A 119 -6.72 2.73 12.03
C ILE A 119 -7.40 2.32 10.71
N SER A 120 -6.90 2.79 9.59
CA SER A 120 -7.45 2.44 8.28
C SER A 120 -7.44 0.93 8.05
N PRO A 121 -8.46 0.37 7.40
CA PRO A 121 -8.41 -1.05 7.00
C PRO A 121 -7.35 -1.32 5.93
N ASP A 122 -6.88 -0.30 5.22
CA ASP A 122 -5.83 -0.43 4.21
C ASP A 122 -4.47 -0.41 4.90
N PRO A 123 -3.68 -1.50 4.84
CA PRO A 123 -2.38 -1.55 5.51
C PRO A 123 -1.35 -0.57 4.93
N VAL A 124 -1.48 -0.17 3.66
CA VAL A 124 -0.57 0.82 3.05
C VAL A 124 -0.86 2.20 3.64
N VAL A 125 -2.12 2.54 3.86
CA VAL A 125 -2.50 3.79 4.54
C VAL A 125 -1.92 3.82 5.96
N ARG A 126 -2.05 2.71 6.71
CA ARG A 126 -1.46 2.60 8.04
C ARG A 126 0.05 2.76 8.01
N LEU A 127 0.71 2.20 6.99
CA LEU A 127 2.15 2.32 6.82
C LEU A 127 2.57 3.78 6.62
N PHE A 128 1.88 4.50 5.74
CA PHE A 128 2.13 5.93 5.55
C PHE A 128 1.96 6.70 6.86
N ALA A 129 0.93 6.34 7.63
CA ALA A 129 0.61 7.02 8.89
C ALA A 129 1.67 6.80 9.97
N ILE A 130 2.16 5.58 10.15
CA ILE A 130 3.15 5.31 11.21
C ILE A 130 4.50 5.97 10.93
N MET A 131 4.78 6.31 9.68
CA MET A 131 6.01 7.02 9.31
C MET A 131 5.82 8.54 9.27
N ASP A 132 4.60 9.02 9.48
CA ASP A 132 4.28 10.44 9.41
C ASP A 132 4.86 11.19 10.61
N ARG A 133 5.40 12.39 10.34
CA ARG A 133 5.99 13.26 11.38
C ARG A 133 5.01 13.67 12.48
N ARG A 134 3.70 13.58 12.21
CA ARG A 134 2.66 13.93 13.18
C ARG A 134 2.48 12.86 14.27
N VAL A 135 3.07 11.67 14.09
CA VAL A 135 2.98 10.57 15.05
C VAL A 135 4.23 10.56 15.90
N GLY A 136 4.09 10.91 17.20
CA GLY A 136 5.22 10.96 18.11
C GLY A 136 5.61 9.58 18.64
N LYS A 137 6.79 9.51 19.26
CA LYS A 137 7.33 8.26 19.83
C LYS A 137 6.38 7.61 20.83
N ARG A 138 5.76 8.39 21.70
CA ARG A 138 4.83 7.88 22.71
C ARG A 138 3.65 7.18 22.06
N ARG A 139 3.12 7.77 21.00
CA ARG A 139 1.99 7.21 20.28
C ARG A 139 2.38 5.92 19.55
N LEU A 140 3.58 5.89 18.95
CA LEU A 140 4.09 4.67 18.30
C LEU A 140 4.20 3.53 19.29
N GLN A 141 4.62 3.80 20.52
CA GLN A 141 4.72 2.79 21.58
C GLN A 141 3.35 2.21 21.94
N THR A 142 2.30 3.02 21.90
CA THR A 142 0.95 2.52 22.20
C THR A 142 0.35 1.69 21.06
N LEU A 143 0.87 1.79 19.84
CA LEU A 143 0.41 1.02 18.68
C LEU A 143 1.03 -0.39 18.62
N THR A 144 2.04 -0.64 19.38
CA THR A 144 2.69 -1.96 19.48
C THR A 144 2.18 -2.70 20.73
#